data_41a0b621c203067242cc8e39654ca4fc
#
_entry.id   41a0b621c203067242cc8e39654ca4fc
#
_cell.length_a   1.000
_cell.length_b   1.000
_cell.length_c   1.000
_cell.angle_alpha   90.00
_cell.angle_beta   90.00
_cell.angle_gamma   90.00
#
_symmetry.space_group_name_H-M   'P 1'
#
loop_
_entity.id
_entity.type
_entity.pdbx_description
1 polymer ?
#
loop_
_entity_poly.entity_id
_entity_poly.type
_entity_poly.pdbx_seq_one_letter_code
_entity_poly.pdbx_strand_id
1 'polypeptide(L)'
;GYMMGGGVGFMSRHLGLGSSAIRSAELVTPDGRIRRIDAGSDPDLFWALRGGGGGFGVITELEIELTPVPRMAGGVLGWGIEDAERVLGAWSEWTRRIDDDVTSAVRFMHPPEGPALTVVVVTAPRAAEELAAILKPLTDLKPMLNTVRDTDPEAFLREYTDPEIDPAEPPHAFEHVLLDRLPPEAVQLTAEFAQPVTGCGAMMVEIRHMGGALGRPAPGGGASDRIDGEYLFFVVGFPDVAETMNHAVDVLSDFGRGRTYFNFMPRRTGRETAYGQEAIARLADLYEAVDPEGLIDHPHPISRTASVADETATTQVLAILHG
;
A
#
# COMPACT_ATOMS: atom_id res chain seq x y z
N GLY A 1 -9.02 0.84 -10.53
CA GLY A 1 -8.28 0.02 -9.56
C GLY A 1 -8.07 0.70 -8.23
N TYR A 2 -7.47 1.91 -8.22
CA TYR A 2 -7.15 2.64 -6.98
C TYR A 2 -8.33 2.72 -6.01
N MET A 3 -9.45 3.29 -6.42
CA MET A 3 -10.62 3.47 -5.56
C MET A 3 -11.25 2.15 -5.13
N MET A 4 -11.33 1.15 -6.03
CA MET A 4 -11.98 -0.12 -5.73
C MET A 4 -11.18 -1.01 -4.77
N GLY A 5 -9.87 -0.91 -4.76
CA GLY A 5 -8.99 -1.72 -3.90
C GLY A 5 -8.62 -1.07 -2.57
N GLY A 6 -9.22 0.06 -2.23
CA GLY A 6 -8.92 0.83 -1.01
C GLY A 6 -8.42 2.23 -1.31
N GLY A 7 -7.28 2.38 -1.95
CA GLY A 7 -6.69 3.67 -2.31
C GLY A 7 -5.94 4.34 -1.15
N VAL A 8 -4.60 4.16 -1.13
CA VAL A 8 -3.70 4.84 -0.19
C VAL A 8 -2.90 5.90 -0.93
N GLY A 9 -3.07 7.14 -0.56
CA GLY A 9 -2.39 8.30 -1.15
C GLY A 9 -1.59 9.10 -0.13
N PHE A 10 -1.06 10.24 -0.56
CA PHE A 10 -0.17 11.09 0.23
C PHE A 10 -0.83 11.80 1.43
N MET A 11 -2.16 11.71 1.57
CA MET A 11 -2.90 12.28 2.72
C MET A 11 -3.75 11.23 3.43
N SER A 12 -3.51 9.94 3.18
CA SER A 12 -4.40 8.90 3.67
C SER A 12 -4.35 8.71 5.18
N ARG A 13 -3.28 9.05 5.86
CA ARG A 13 -3.26 9.06 7.35
C ARG A 13 -4.25 10.06 7.92
N HIS A 14 -4.51 11.16 7.20
CA HIS A 14 -5.51 12.16 7.55
C HIS A 14 -6.93 11.78 7.07
N LEU A 15 -7.05 11.36 5.80
CA LEU A 15 -8.33 11.20 5.12
C LEU A 15 -8.88 9.75 5.13
N GLY A 16 -8.05 8.75 5.43
CA GLY A 16 -8.41 7.34 5.32
C GLY A 16 -8.25 6.79 3.90
N LEU A 17 -8.94 5.69 3.63
CA LEU A 17 -8.94 5.03 2.34
C LEU A 17 -9.74 5.81 1.30
N GLY A 18 -9.23 5.87 0.06
CA GLY A 18 -9.93 6.48 -1.06
C GLY A 18 -11.30 5.85 -1.34
N SER A 19 -11.44 4.53 -1.14
CA SER A 19 -12.73 3.81 -1.27
C SER A 19 -13.82 4.34 -0.34
N SER A 20 -13.45 4.93 0.79
CA SER A 20 -14.38 5.52 1.75
C SER A 20 -15.06 6.78 1.20
N ALA A 21 -14.47 7.43 0.20
CA ALA A 21 -15.06 8.60 -0.46
C ALA A 21 -16.13 8.24 -1.50
N ILE A 22 -16.29 6.97 -1.88
CA ILE A 22 -17.32 6.55 -2.85
C ILE A 22 -18.70 6.73 -2.23
N ARG A 23 -19.59 7.44 -2.92
CA ARG A 23 -20.98 7.73 -2.54
C ARG A 23 -21.97 6.91 -3.36
N SER A 24 -21.73 6.76 -4.66
CA SER A 24 -22.51 5.91 -5.55
C SER A 24 -21.63 5.45 -6.74
N ALA A 25 -22.09 4.42 -7.43
CA ALA A 25 -21.49 3.96 -8.66
C ALA A 25 -22.56 3.54 -9.67
N GLU A 26 -22.27 3.67 -10.96
CA GLU A 26 -22.97 2.99 -12.03
C GLU A 26 -22.05 1.92 -12.60
N LEU A 27 -22.58 0.72 -12.78
CA LEU A 27 -21.84 -0.40 -13.33
C LEU A 27 -22.71 -1.27 -14.23
N VAL A 28 -22.08 -1.88 -15.23
CA VAL A 28 -22.65 -2.95 -16.04
C VAL A 28 -22.31 -4.28 -15.38
N THR A 29 -23.31 -4.97 -14.85
CA THR A 29 -23.14 -6.30 -14.24
C THR A 29 -23.05 -7.41 -15.30
N PRO A 30 -22.54 -8.63 -14.95
CA PRO A 30 -22.36 -9.72 -15.91
C PRO A 30 -23.65 -10.12 -16.66
N ASP A 31 -24.83 -9.93 -16.06
CA ASP A 31 -26.13 -10.15 -16.70
C ASP A 31 -26.49 -9.08 -17.76
N GLY A 32 -25.58 -8.17 -18.08
CA GLY A 32 -25.73 -7.10 -19.08
C GLY A 32 -26.59 -5.92 -18.62
N ARG A 33 -26.96 -5.85 -17.35
CA ARG A 33 -27.78 -4.75 -16.83
C ARG A 33 -26.90 -3.60 -16.33
N ILE A 34 -27.37 -2.38 -16.59
CA ILE A 34 -26.83 -1.18 -15.97
C ILE A 34 -27.49 -1.02 -14.60
N ARG A 35 -26.69 -0.95 -13.55
CA ARG A 35 -27.16 -0.74 -12.17
C ARG A 35 -26.51 0.51 -11.59
N ARG A 36 -27.31 1.34 -10.94
CA ARG A 36 -26.84 2.42 -10.09
C ARG A 36 -26.95 1.96 -8.64
N ILE A 37 -25.86 1.99 -7.92
CA ILE A 37 -25.75 1.45 -6.55
C ILE A 37 -25.21 2.50 -5.58
N ASP A 38 -25.74 2.46 -4.39
CA ASP A 38 -25.35 3.26 -3.23
C ASP A 38 -25.70 2.49 -1.93
N ALA A 39 -25.50 3.13 -0.78
CA ALA A 39 -25.79 2.51 0.51
C ALA A 39 -27.26 2.12 0.73
N GLY A 40 -28.20 2.68 -0.04
CA GLY A 40 -29.64 2.45 0.10
C GLY A 40 -30.25 1.57 -0.99
N SER A 41 -29.68 1.56 -2.20
CA SER A 41 -30.25 0.85 -3.36
C SER A 41 -29.75 -0.58 -3.52
N ASP A 42 -28.45 -0.83 -3.27
CA ASP A 42 -27.83 -2.17 -3.30
C ASP A 42 -26.66 -2.17 -2.28
N PRO A 43 -26.95 -2.28 -0.99
CA PRO A 43 -25.96 -2.09 0.07
C PRO A 43 -24.87 -3.17 0.06
N ASP A 44 -25.16 -4.40 -0.39
CA ASP A 44 -24.19 -5.48 -0.42
C ASP A 44 -23.17 -5.26 -1.54
N LEU A 45 -23.62 -4.95 -2.74
CA LEU A 45 -22.75 -4.66 -3.87
C LEU A 45 -21.99 -3.35 -3.64
N PHE A 46 -22.61 -2.34 -3.02
CA PHE A 46 -21.96 -1.09 -2.65
C PHE A 46 -20.88 -1.29 -1.60
N TRP A 47 -21.10 -2.14 -0.60
CA TRP A 47 -20.10 -2.55 0.38
C TRP A 47 -18.89 -3.22 -0.30
N ALA A 48 -19.15 -4.15 -1.24
CA ALA A 48 -18.10 -4.85 -1.98
C ALA A 48 -17.26 -3.91 -2.84
N LEU A 49 -17.88 -2.90 -3.49
CA LEU A 49 -17.16 -1.89 -4.27
C LEU A 49 -16.23 -1.02 -3.42
N ARG A 50 -16.51 -0.85 -2.14
CA ARG A 50 -15.68 -0.06 -1.24
C ARG A 50 -14.53 -0.89 -0.66
N GLY A 51 -13.50 -1.09 -1.47
CA GLY A 51 -12.27 -1.76 -1.09
C GLY A 51 -12.22 -3.26 -1.37
N GLY A 52 -13.28 -3.89 -1.89
CA GLY A 52 -13.28 -5.32 -2.23
C GLY A 52 -12.68 -5.64 -3.61
N GLY A 53 -12.21 -4.62 -4.32
CA GLY A 53 -11.64 -4.78 -5.65
C GLY A 53 -12.68 -4.86 -6.75
N GLY A 54 -12.25 -5.25 -7.95
CA GLY A 54 -13.12 -5.42 -9.12
C GLY A 54 -13.79 -6.79 -9.15
N GLY A 55 -14.56 -7.03 -10.23
CA GLY A 55 -15.11 -8.32 -10.56
C GLY A 55 -16.64 -8.43 -10.43
N PHE A 56 -17.30 -7.39 -9.97
CA PHE A 56 -18.77 -7.33 -9.87
C PHE A 56 -19.41 -6.72 -11.13
N GLY A 57 -18.62 -6.20 -12.04
CA GLY A 57 -19.06 -5.52 -13.25
C GLY A 57 -18.01 -4.52 -13.75
N VAL A 58 -18.36 -3.88 -14.86
CA VAL A 58 -17.59 -2.77 -15.44
C VAL A 58 -18.19 -1.47 -14.94
N ILE A 59 -17.41 -0.70 -14.18
CA ILE A 59 -17.83 0.60 -13.65
C ILE A 59 -17.77 1.63 -14.76
N THR A 60 -18.88 2.34 -14.96
CA THR A 60 -19.03 3.39 -15.96
C THR A 60 -19.05 4.79 -15.33
N GLU A 61 -19.49 4.90 -14.07
CA GLU A 61 -19.52 6.16 -13.32
C GLU A 61 -19.21 5.93 -11.84
N LEU A 62 -18.48 6.86 -11.23
CA LEU A 62 -18.28 6.94 -9.78
C LEU A 62 -18.62 8.34 -9.30
N GLU A 63 -19.45 8.43 -8.28
CA GLU A 63 -19.65 9.63 -7.49
C GLU A 63 -18.79 9.53 -6.22
N ILE A 64 -17.87 10.48 -6.05
CA ILE A 64 -16.96 10.53 -4.91
C ILE A 64 -17.12 11.84 -4.15
N GLU A 65 -17.00 11.77 -2.83
CA GLU A 65 -16.92 12.97 -2.00
C GLU A 65 -15.51 13.56 -2.10
N LEU A 66 -15.45 14.87 -2.30
CA LEU A 66 -14.21 15.64 -2.30
C LEU A 66 -14.03 16.31 -0.94
N THR A 67 -12.89 16.10 -0.32
CA THR A 67 -12.53 16.77 0.93
C THR A 67 -11.72 18.02 0.61
N PRO A 68 -12.15 19.21 1.05
CA PRO A 68 -11.38 20.43 0.88
C PRO A 68 -10.03 20.34 1.62
N VAL A 69 -8.96 20.68 0.95
CA VAL A 69 -7.61 20.83 1.52
C VAL A 69 -7.17 22.27 1.29
N PRO A 70 -7.59 23.20 2.16
CA PRO A 70 -7.38 24.63 1.94
C PRO A 70 -5.91 25.04 2.08
N ARG A 71 -5.10 24.24 2.73
CA ARG A 71 -3.66 24.44 2.92
C ARG A 71 -2.97 23.08 2.95
N MET A 72 -1.83 22.99 2.30
CA MET A 72 -0.99 21.80 2.31
C MET A 72 0.47 22.22 2.22
N ALA A 73 1.32 21.53 2.96
CA ALA A 73 2.76 21.55 2.76
C ALA A 73 3.25 20.13 2.46
N GLY A 74 4.31 20.05 1.70
CA GLY A 74 4.95 18.77 1.38
C GLY A 74 6.28 18.95 0.68
N GLY A 75 6.99 17.86 0.52
CA GLY A 75 8.28 17.82 -0.14
C GLY A 75 9.06 16.59 0.27
N VAL A 76 10.37 16.63 0.01
CA VAL A 76 11.30 15.56 0.36
C VAL A 76 12.49 16.09 1.13
N LEU A 77 13.02 15.22 1.99
CA LEU A 77 14.35 15.33 2.59
C LEU A 77 15.20 14.21 2.00
N GLY A 78 16.42 14.50 1.56
CA GLY A 78 17.30 13.53 0.90
C GLY A 78 18.68 13.43 1.53
N TRP A 79 19.22 12.20 1.58
CA TRP A 79 20.56 11.84 2.04
C TRP A 79 21.19 10.82 1.09
N GLY A 80 22.48 10.58 1.20
CA GLY A 80 23.11 9.43 0.56
C GLY A 80 22.64 8.12 1.16
N ILE A 81 22.78 7.04 0.40
CA ILE A 81 22.35 5.68 0.82
C ILE A 81 23.14 5.19 2.05
N GLU A 82 24.34 5.68 2.28
CA GLU A 82 25.16 5.40 3.46
C GLU A 82 24.51 5.81 4.77
N ASP A 83 23.56 6.73 4.73
CA ASP A 83 22.77 7.19 5.88
C ASP A 83 21.48 6.37 6.10
N ALA A 84 21.22 5.34 5.31
CA ALA A 84 19.96 4.58 5.27
C ALA A 84 19.47 4.15 6.66
N GLU A 85 20.31 3.44 7.41
CA GLU A 85 19.95 2.94 8.75
C GLU A 85 19.72 4.09 9.74
N ARG A 86 20.60 5.11 9.73
CA ARG A 86 20.50 6.27 10.61
C ARG A 86 19.22 7.07 10.36
N VAL A 87 18.90 7.32 9.10
CA VAL A 87 17.70 8.06 8.71
C VAL A 87 16.42 7.25 9.00
N LEU A 88 16.39 5.97 8.63
CA LEU A 88 15.25 5.10 8.90
C LEU A 88 14.99 4.92 10.40
N GLY A 89 16.04 4.79 11.19
CA GLY A 89 15.95 4.70 12.65
C GLY A 89 15.35 5.97 13.27
N ALA A 90 15.84 7.13 12.89
CA ALA A 90 15.31 8.40 13.34
C ALA A 90 13.87 8.62 12.88
N TRP A 91 13.53 8.25 11.63
CA TRP A 91 12.18 8.32 11.11
C TRP A 91 11.23 7.36 11.84
N SER A 92 11.65 6.13 12.15
CA SER A 92 10.86 5.19 12.94
C SER A 92 10.48 5.75 14.32
N GLU A 93 11.45 6.36 15.02
CA GLU A 93 11.18 7.02 16.30
C GLU A 93 10.30 8.26 16.17
N TRP A 94 10.48 9.04 15.10
CA TRP A 94 9.70 10.24 14.81
C TRP A 94 8.24 9.88 14.50
N THR A 95 7.96 8.83 13.69
CA THR A 95 6.59 8.42 13.32
C THR A 95 5.72 8.03 14.51
N ARG A 96 6.32 7.60 15.63
CA ARG A 96 5.57 7.27 16.86
C ARG A 96 5.00 8.47 17.59
N ARG A 97 5.36 9.69 17.20
CA ARG A 97 5.08 10.93 17.94
C ARG A 97 4.35 11.98 17.12
N ILE A 98 4.22 11.74 15.83
CA ILE A 98 3.56 12.70 14.92
C ILE A 98 2.05 12.51 14.90
N ASP A 99 1.37 13.60 14.60
CA ASP A 99 -0.09 13.60 14.45
C ASP A 99 -0.54 12.76 13.23
N ASP A 100 -1.80 12.32 13.25
CA ASP A 100 -2.38 11.51 12.19
C ASP A 100 -2.49 12.25 10.84
N ASP A 101 -2.45 13.57 10.83
CA ASP A 101 -2.53 14.38 9.60
C ASP A 101 -1.19 14.47 8.84
N VAL A 102 -0.07 14.02 9.43
CA VAL A 102 1.23 13.94 8.73
C VAL A 102 1.38 12.57 8.08
N THR A 103 1.48 12.54 6.76
CA THR A 103 1.76 11.32 5.99
C THR A 103 3.23 11.35 5.53
N SER A 104 3.93 10.21 5.68
CA SER A 104 5.32 10.11 5.24
C SER A 104 5.70 8.70 4.79
N ALA A 105 6.78 8.63 4.00
CA ALA A 105 7.43 7.39 3.61
C ALA A 105 8.94 7.60 3.53
N VAL A 106 9.72 6.56 3.81
CA VAL A 106 11.15 6.50 3.48
C VAL A 106 11.32 5.65 2.24
N ARG A 107 12.02 6.19 1.24
CA ARG A 107 12.36 5.51 0.00
C ARG A 107 13.88 5.40 -0.13
N PHE A 108 14.33 4.24 -0.47
CA PHE A 108 15.71 3.96 -0.88
C PHE A 108 15.68 3.79 -2.40
N MET A 109 16.24 4.75 -3.10
CA MET A 109 16.15 4.87 -4.54
C MET A 109 17.47 4.49 -5.19
N HIS A 110 17.42 3.62 -6.20
CA HIS A 110 18.58 3.23 -6.99
C HIS A 110 18.36 3.65 -8.45
N PRO A 111 18.55 4.93 -8.77
CA PRO A 111 18.37 5.39 -10.14
C PRO A 111 19.41 4.73 -11.06
N PRO A 112 19.06 4.45 -12.34
CA PRO A 112 19.99 3.88 -13.30
C PRO A 112 21.24 4.75 -13.50
N GLU A 113 21.07 6.05 -13.40
CA GLU A 113 22.16 7.03 -13.45
C GLU A 113 22.18 7.87 -12.17
N GLY A 114 23.35 7.98 -11.57
CA GLY A 114 23.54 8.76 -10.34
C GLY A 114 23.70 7.92 -9.07
N PRO A 115 23.86 8.59 -7.92
CA PRO A 115 24.05 7.91 -6.65
C PRO A 115 22.73 7.34 -6.11
N ALA A 116 22.81 6.25 -5.36
CA ALA A 116 21.70 5.77 -4.57
C ALA A 116 21.37 6.72 -3.41
N LEU A 117 20.10 6.91 -3.12
CA LEU A 117 19.59 7.91 -2.19
C LEU A 117 18.65 7.32 -1.16
N THR A 118 18.70 7.88 0.04
CA THR A 118 17.67 7.75 1.09
C THR A 118 16.82 9.01 1.06
N VAL A 119 15.51 8.85 0.83
CA VAL A 119 14.58 9.98 0.67
C VAL A 119 13.41 9.82 1.63
N VAL A 120 13.11 10.84 2.43
CA VAL A 120 11.86 10.93 3.20
C VAL A 120 10.89 11.83 2.46
N VAL A 121 9.78 11.27 1.97
CA VAL A 121 8.65 12.02 1.40
C VAL A 121 7.69 12.35 2.53
N VAL A 122 7.20 13.58 2.59
CA VAL A 122 6.27 14.03 3.64
C VAL A 122 5.22 14.99 3.12
N THR A 123 4.00 14.89 3.64
CA THR A 123 2.89 15.82 3.40
C THR A 123 2.06 16.03 4.66
N ALA A 124 1.46 17.20 4.77
CA ALA A 124 0.50 17.49 5.81
C ALA A 124 -0.46 18.63 5.36
N PRO A 125 -1.73 18.67 5.84
CA PRO A 125 -2.67 19.76 5.60
C PRO A 125 -2.35 20.97 6.54
N ARG A 126 -1.10 21.41 6.52
CA ARG A 126 -0.53 22.45 7.40
C ARG A 126 0.31 23.41 6.59
N ALA A 127 0.72 24.54 7.19
CA ALA A 127 1.73 25.43 6.62
C ALA A 127 3.12 24.79 6.62
N ALA A 128 3.95 25.17 5.67
CA ALA A 128 5.34 24.68 5.59
C ALA A 128 6.15 24.97 6.87
N GLU A 129 5.93 26.10 7.52
CA GLU A 129 6.60 26.45 8.79
C GLU A 129 6.23 25.50 9.93
N GLU A 130 4.94 25.12 10.03
CA GLU A 130 4.45 24.16 11.02
C GLU A 130 5.02 22.76 10.75
N LEU A 131 5.01 22.34 9.49
CA LEU A 131 5.59 21.06 9.07
C LEU A 131 7.10 21.03 9.30
N ALA A 132 7.81 22.12 9.01
CA ALA A 132 9.25 22.22 9.27
C ALA A 132 9.61 22.07 10.76
N ALA A 133 8.77 22.59 11.66
CA ALA A 133 8.96 22.40 13.10
C ALA A 133 8.79 20.93 13.52
N ILE A 134 7.82 20.22 12.94
CA ILE A 134 7.57 18.79 13.17
C ILE A 134 8.73 17.94 12.62
N LEU A 135 9.32 18.35 11.49
CA LEU A 135 10.43 17.67 10.82
C LEU A 135 11.79 17.91 11.48
N LYS A 136 11.87 18.74 12.51
CA LYS A 136 13.15 19.08 13.13
C LYS A 136 14.03 17.87 13.49
N PRO A 137 13.53 16.76 14.07
CA PRO A 137 14.35 15.59 14.36
C PRO A 137 15.02 14.98 13.13
N LEU A 138 14.40 15.09 11.95
CA LEU A 138 14.93 14.60 10.69
C LEU A 138 15.86 15.63 10.04
N THR A 139 15.53 16.92 10.08
CA THR A 139 16.39 17.96 9.52
C THR A 139 17.68 18.18 10.32
N ASP A 140 17.70 17.84 11.62
CA ASP A 140 18.92 17.82 12.44
C ASP A 140 19.94 16.76 11.96
N LEU A 141 19.50 15.77 11.16
CA LEU A 141 20.37 14.81 10.46
C LEU A 141 21.06 15.41 9.21
N LYS A 142 20.82 16.70 8.93
CA LYS A 142 21.48 17.48 7.86
C LYS A 142 21.25 16.85 6.47
N PRO A 143 20.01 16.79 5.98
CA PRO A 143 19.76 16.33 4.62
C PRO A 143 20.51 17.20 3.61
N MET A 144 21.01 16.58 2.53
CA MET A 144 21.60 17.27 1.39
C MET A 144 20.56 17.94 0.49
N LEU A 145 19.30 17.47 0.56
CA LEU A 145 18.16 18.01 -0.15
C LEU A 145 17.01 18.26 0.83
N ASN A 146 16.38 19.43 0.73
CA ASN A 146 15.15 19.76 1.44
C ASN A 146 14.28 20.60 0.51
N THR A 147 13.17 20.05 0.04
CA THR A 147 12.21 20.72 -0.85
C THR A 147 10.88 21.03 -0.18
N VAL A 148 10.78 20.84 1.14
CA VAL A 148 9.54 21.03 1.90
C VAL A 148 9.09 22.50 1.80
N ARG A 149 7.88 22.70 1.30
CA ARG A 149 7.28 24.02 1.07
C ARG A 149 5.74 23.97 1.11
N ASP A 150 5.11 25.14 1.15
CA ASP A 150 3.68 25.24 0.84
C ASP A 150 3.46 24.78 -0.62
N THR A 151 2.42 23.99 -0.81
CA THR A 151 2.05 23.40 -2.10
C THR A 151 0.54 23.14 -2.14
N ASP A 152 0.05 22.64 -3.24
CA ASP A 152 -1.30 22.09 -3.37
C ASP A 152 -1.25 20.63 -3.80
N PRO A 153 -2.36 19.85 -3.65
CA PRO A 153 -2.37 18.44 -3.99
C PRO A 153 -1.98 18.14 -5.44
N GLU A 154 -2.40 18.96 -6.39
CA GLU A 154 -2.11 18.75 -7.82
C GLU A 154 -0.61 18.95 -8.13
N ALA A 155 -0.03 20.06 -7.64
CA ALA A 155 1.38 20.34 -7.83
C ALA A 155 2.25 19.26 -7.17
N PHE A 156 1.87 18.84 -5.96
CA PHE A 156 2.60 17.77 -5.25
C PHE A 156 2.54 16.44 -6.00
N LEU A 157 1.36 16.03 -6.48
CA LEU A 157 1.21 14.80 -7.24
C LEU A 157 2.04 14.82 -8.53
N ARG A 158 2.07 15.92 -9.27
CA ARG A 158 2.89 16.05 -10.48
C ARG A 158 4.38 15.93 -10.23
N GLU A 159 4.85 16.35 -9.05
CA GLU A 159 6.27 16.34 -8.71
C GLU A 159 6.74 15.01 -8.11
N TYR A 160 5.88 14.34 -7.35
CA TYR A 160 6.26 13.18 -6.52
C TYR A 160 5.53 11.88 -6.85
N THR A 161 4.69 11.84 -7.88
CA THR A 161 4.20 10.57 -8.43
C THR A 161 5.30 9.92 -9.25
N ASP A 162 5.27 8.58 -9.26
CA ASP A 162 6.14 7.82 -10.15
C ASP A 162 5.92 8.26 -11.61
N PRO A 163 6.98 8.37 -12.41
CA PRO A 163 6.84 8.72 -13.82
C PRO A 163 5.90 7.72 -14.52
N GLU A 164 5.23 8.17 -15.58
CA GLU A 164 4.48 7.26 -16.44
C GLU A 164 5.42 6.14 -16.90
N ILE A 165 4.99 4.89 -16.64
CA ILE A 165 5.74 3.72 -17.09
C ILE A 165 5.73 3.73 -18.62
N ASP A 166 6.89 3.79 -19.24
CA ASP A 166 7.03 3.63 -20.69
C ASP A 166 6.52 2.21 -21.05
N PRO A 167 5.54 2.06 -21.95
CA PRO A 167 5.09 0.74 -22.40
C PRO A 167 6.20 -0.13 -22.99
N ALA A 168 7.33 0.46 -23.39
CA ALA A 168 8.52 -0.23 -23.87
C ALA A 168 9.46 -0.70 -22.74
N GLU A 169 9.25 -0.26 -21.50
CA GLU A 169 10.03 -0.75 -20.36
C GLU A 169 9.69 -2.21 -20.03
N PRO A 170 10.68 -3.01 -19.60
CA PRO A 170 10.42 -4.36 -19.15
C PRO A 170 9.46 -4.35 -17.96
N PRO A 171 8.61 -5.38 -17.80
CA PRO A 171 7.68 -5.46 -16.69
C PRO A 171 8.43 -5.44 -15.35
N HIS A 172 7.95 -4.65 -14.40
CA HIS A 172 8.47 -4.63 -13.05
C HIS A 172 7.84 -5.75 -12.21
N ALA A 173 8.65 -6.32 -11.33
CA ALA A 173 8.20 -7.14 -10.21
C ALA A 173 8.10 -6.26 -8.96
N PHE A 174 7.12 -6.53 -8.12
CA PHE A 174 6.95 -5.84 -6.84
C PHE A 174 6.39 -6.80 -5.81
N GLU A 175 6.78 -6.58 -4.56
CA GLU A 175 6.31 -7.33 -3.40
C GLU A 175 6.10 -6.40 -2.22
N HIS A 176 5.31 -6.84 -1.24
CA HIS A 176 5.04 -6.03 -0.07
C HIS A 176 4.50 -6.84 1.11
N VAL A 177 4.62 -6.27 2.29
CA VAL A 177 3.99 -6.78 3.52
C VAL A 177 3.66 -5.62 4.46
N LEU A 178 2.57 -5.78 5.22
CA LEU A 178 2.20 -4.85 6.29
C LEU A 178 2.94 -5.25 7.58
N LEU A 179 3.52 -4.26 8.25
CA LEU A 179 4.23 -4.42 9.51
C LEU A 179 3.45 -3.72 10.63
N ASP A 180 3.36 -4.38 11.79
CA ASP A 180 2.75 -3.79 12.99
C ASP A 180 3.71 -2.86 13.71
N ARG A 181 5.02 -3.03 13.50
CA ARG A 181 6.08 -2.31 14.20
C ARG A 181 7.35 -2.23 13.35
N LEU A 182 8.16 -1.22 13.63
CA LEU A 182 9.47 -1.03 13.01
C LEU A 182 10.54 -0.86 14.12
N PRO A 183 10.94 -1.95 14.83
CA PRO A 183 11.97 -1.92 15.84
C PRO A 183 13.37 -1.77 15.22
N PRO A 184 14.44 -1.51 16.03
CA PRO A 184 15.79 -1.36 15.51
C PRO A 184 16.27 -2.51 14.62
N GLU A 185 15.89 -3.74 14.92
CA GLU A 185 16.21 -4.91 14.10
C GLU A 185 15.57 -4.83 12.70
N ALA A 186 14.29 -4.46 12.60
CA ALA A 186 13.61 -4.27 11.31
C ALA A 186 14.20 -3.09 10.53
N VAL A 187 14.63 -2.03 11.23
CA VAL A 187 15.37 -0.89 10.65
C VAL A 187 16.68 -1.35 10.02
N GLN A 188 17.48 -2.11 10.75
CA GLN A 188 18.74 -2.64 10.27
C GLN A 188 18.54 -3.54 9.04
N LEU A 189 17.66 -4.53 9.11
CA LEU A 189 17.35 -5.44 8.00
C LEU A 189 16.87 -4.68 6.76
N THR A 190 15.97 -3.71 6.93
CA THR A 190 15.50 -2.88 5.82
C THR A 190 16.63 -2.09 5.18
N ALA A 191 17.52 -1.49 5.98
CA ALA A 191 18.66 -0.76 5.47
C ALA A 191 19.69 -1.66 4.76
N GLU A 192 19.85 -2.91 5.21
CA GLU A 192 20.68 -3.92 4.54
C GLU A 192 20.08 -4.34 3.19
N PHE A 193 18.77 -4.63 3.12
CA PHE A 193 18.09 -4.94 1.87
C PHE A 193 18.11 -3.78 0.87
N ALA A 194 18.15 -2.56 1.36
CA ALA A 194 18.23 -1.34 0.55
C ALA A 194 19.64 -1.01 0.02
N GLN A 195 20.67 -1.79 0.32
CA GLN A 195 22.02 -1.51 -0.21
C GLN A 195 22.11 -1.87 -1.71
N PRO A 196 22.78 -1.04 -2.54
CA PRO A 196 22.82 -1.26 -3.99
C PRO A 196 23.50 -2.55 -4.43
N VAL A 197 24.50 -3.00 -3.68
CA VAL A 197 25.37 -4.14 -4.07
C VAL A 197 25.03 -5.41 -3.29
N THR A 198 24.76 -5.27 -1.99
CA THR A 198 24.57 -6.40 -1.05
C THR A 198 23.12 -6.61 -0.67
N GLY A 199 22.24 -5.72 -1.08
CA GLY A 199 20.80 -5.77 -0.78
C GLY A 199 20.02 -6.71 -1.70
N CYS A 200 18.70 -6.49 -1.79
CA CYS A 200 17.82 -7.35 -2.59
C CYS A 200 17.82 -7.04 -4.09
N GLY A 201 18.68 -6.14 -4.56
CA GLY A 201 18.79 -5.77 -5.98
C GLY A 201 17.61 -4.93 -6.52
N ALA A 202 16.73 -4.46 -5.65
CA ALA A 202 15.57 -3.67 -6.03
C ALA A 202 15.96 -2.29 -6.58
N MET A 203 15.13 -1.75 -7.46
CA MET A 203 15.21 -0.37 -7.93
C MET A 203 14.80 0.62 -6.84
N MET A 204 13.82 0.21 -6.02
CA MET A 204 13.33 0.99 -4.89
C MET A 204 12.89 0.05 -3.76
N VAL A 205 13.24 0.42 -2.54
CA VAL A 205 12.66 -0.11 -1.30
C VAL A 205 11.96 1.04 -0.58
N GLU A 206 10.73 0.83 -0.14
CA GLU A 206 9.95 1.84 0.56
C GLU A 206 9.42 1.30 1.90
N ILE A 207 9.50 2.12 2.96
CA ILE A 207 8.69 1.96 4.17
C ILE A 207 7.71 3.13 4.21
N ARG A 208 6.42 2.83 4.12
CA ARG A 208 5.37 3.84 4.20
C ARG A 208 4.72 3.82 5.57
N HIS A 209 4.55 5.01 6.19
CA HIS A 209 3.83 5.15 7.44
C HIS A 209 2.32 5.06 7.17
N MET A 210 1.71 4.03 7.69
CA MET A 210 0.28 3.76 7.65
C MET A 210 -0.40 4.31 8.92
N GLY A 211 -1.33 3.61 9.54
CA GLY A 211 -1.98 4.05 10.78
C GLY A 211 -2.85 5.31 10.59
N GLY A 212 -3.03 6.10 11.62
CA GLY A 212 -3.91 7.28 11.57
C GLY A 212 -5.35 6.92 11.16
N ALA A 213 -5.95 7.66 10.23
CA ALA A 213 -7.28 7.36 9.69
C ALA A 213 -7.33 6.05 8.90
N LEU A 214 -6.20 5.59 8.34
CA LEU A 214 -6.12 4.28 7.67
C LEU A 214 -6.34 3.11 8.63
N GLY A 215 -5.91 3.23 9.88
CA GLY A 215 -6.03 2.18 10.90
C GLY A 215 -7.41 2.16 11.60
N ARG A 216 -8.30 3.09 11.30
CA ARG A 216 -9.63 3.18 11.89
C ARG A 216 -10.72 2.76 10.90
N PRO A 217 -11.78 2.05 11.35
CA PRO A 217 -12.90 1.71 10.49
C PRO A 217 -13.48 2.95 9.81
N ALA A 218 -13.61 2.89 8.49
CA ALA A 218 -14.15 3.97 7.70
C ALA A 218 -15.66 4.17 7.94
N PRO A 219 -16.17 5.40 7.98
CA PRO A 219 -17.61 5.65 8.06
C PRO A 219 -18.37 4.94 6.93
N GLY A 220 -19.45 4.23 7.29
CA GLY A 220 -20.26 3.47 6.35
C GLY A 220 -19.65 2.14 5.90
N GLY A 221 -18.50 1.75 6.45
CA GLY A 221 -17.88 0.44 6.19
C GLY A 221 -17.33 0.28 4.76
N GLY A 222 -17.08 -0.97 4.38
CA GLY A 222 -16.55 -1.42 3.09
C GLY A 222 -15.93 -2.80 3.26
N ALA A 223 -15.63 -3.49 2.17
CA ALA A 223 -14.93 -4.77 2.21
C ALA A 223 -13.50 -4.62 2.76
N SER A 224 -12.88 -3.46 2.50
CA SER A 224 -11.70 -2.99 3.21
C SER A 224 -12.03 -1.61 3.76
N ASP A 225 -12.31 -1.53 5.06
CA ASP A 225 -12.67 -0.28 5.74
C ASP A 225 -11.51 0.34 6.53
N ARG A 226 -10.41 -0.40 6.68
CA ARG A 226 -9.16 0.01 7.33
C ARG A 226 -8.00 -0.86 6.87
N ILE A 227 -6.80 -0.46 7.25
CA ILE A 227 -5.57 -1.24 7.07
C ILE A 227 -5.00 -1.59 8.43
N ASP A 228 -4.88 -2.90 8.71
CA ASP A 228 -4.32 -3.43 9.95
C ASP A 228 -2.80 -3.54 9.84
N GLY A 229 -2.09 -2.43 10.02
CA GLY A 229 -0.64 -2.31 10.01
C GLY A 229 -0.20 -0.86 10.19
N GLU A 230 0.88 -0.64 10.91
CA GLU A 230 1.44 0.70 11.14
C GLU A 230 2.39 1.13 10.03
N TYR A 231 2.98 0.16 9.33
CA TYR A 231 3.90 0.41 8.22
C TYR A 231 3.61 -0.55 7.07
N LEU A 232 3.94 -0.11 5.86
CA LEU A 232 3.96 -0.93 4.66
C LEU A 232 5.40 -0.99 4.16
N PHE A 233 6.00 -2.18 4.15
CA PHE A 233 7.21 -2.45 3.39
C PHE A 233 6.81 -2.76 1.95
N PHE A 234 7.43 -2.09 1.00
CA PHE A 234 7.20 -2.27 -0.42
C PHE A 234 8.54 -2.28 -1.16
N VAL A 235 8.68 -3.19 -2.10
CA VAL A 235 9.89 -3.34 -2.90
C VAL A 235 9.51 -3.51 -4.37
N VAL A 236 10.22 -2.82 -5.25
CA VAL A 236 10.03 -2.92 -6.69
C VAL A 236 11.37 -3.05 -7.41
N GLY A 237 11.43 -3.91 -8.40
CA GLY A 237 12.62 -4.18 -9.20
C GLY A 237 12.28 -4.89 -10.50
N PHE A 238 13.28 -5.40 -11.19
CA PHE A 238 13.08 -6.24 -12.36
C PHE A 238 12.80 -7.70 -11.97
N PRO A 239 12.19 -8.51 -12.86
CA PRO A 239 11.83 -9.89 -12.54
C PRO A 239 13.01 -10.81 -12.17
N ASP A 240 14.21 -10.49 -12.58
CA ASP A 240 15.44 -11.24 -12.27
C ASP A 240 15.86 -11.18 -10.80
N VAL A 241 15.40 -10.17 -10.07
CA VAL A 241 15.62 -10.04 -8.61
C VAL A 241 14.40 -10.41 -7.76
N ALA A 242 13.35 -10.98 -8.36
CA ALA A 242 12.12 -11.31 -7.64
C ALA A 242 12.34 -12.25 -6.44
N GLU A 243 13.24 -13.24 -6.56
CA GLU A 243 13.53 -14.18 -5.46
C GLU A 243 14.14 -13.46 -4.24
N THR A 244 15.08 -12.54 -4.46
CA THR A 244 15.70 -11.77 -3.37
C THR A 244 14.73 -10.76 -2.77
N MET A 245 13.83 -10.19 -3.57
CA MET A 245 12.74 -9.33 -3.07
C MET A 245 11.75 -10.12 -2.20
N ASN A 246 11.35 -11.33 -2.64
CA ASN A 246 10.51 -12.22 -1.85
C ASN A 246 11.16 -12.56 -0.50
N HIS A 247 12.45 -12.89 -0.51
CA HIS A 247 13.19 -13.14 0.72
C HIS A 247 13.17 -11.94 1.67
N ALA A 248 13.33 -10.72 1.18
CA ALA A 248 13.24 -9.51 2.01
C ALA A 248 11.85 -9.35 2.65
N VAL A 249 10.77 -9.62 1.88
CA VAL A 249 9.38 -9.61 2.38
C VAL A 249 9.18 -10.69 3.44
N ASP A 250 9.64 -11.91 3.20
CA ASP A 250 9.51 -13.05 4.14
C ASP A 250 10.18 -12.71 5.49
N VAL A 251 11.42 -12.23 5.46
CA VAL A 251 12.17 -11.84 6.66
C VAL A 251 11.45 -10.72 7.43
N LEU A 252 10.96 -9.70 6.73
CA LEU A 252 10.29 -8.58 7.38
C LEU A 252 8.87 -8.92 7.85
N SER A 253 8.25 -9.98 7.35
CA SER A 253 6.91 -10.42 7.75
C SER A 253 6.82 -10.77 9.25
N ASP A 254 7.93 -11.12 9.90
CA ASP A 254 8.03 -11.40 11.35
C ASP A 254 7.72 -10.15 12.21
N PHE A 255 7.78 -8.95 11.66
CA PHE A 255 7.41 -7.71 12.34
C PHE A 255 5.95 -7.30 12.11
N GLY A 256 5.17 -8.13 11.43
CA GLY A 256 3.75 -8.00 11.16
C GLY A 256 2.98 -9.30 11.41
N ARG A 257 1.89 -9.50 10.67
CA ARG A 257 1.03 -10.70 10.74
C ARG A 257 0.89 -11.39 9.38
N GLY A 258 1.85 -11.19 8.47
CA GLY A 258 1.77 -11.69 7.09
C GLY A 258 0.61 -11.11 6.27
N ARG A 259 0.11 -9.93 6.65
CA ARG A 259 -0.95 -9.23 5.92
C ARG A 259 -0.39 -8.42 4.78
N THR A 260 -1.19 -8.29 3.74
CA THR A 260 -0.88 -7.51 2.54
C THR A 260 -1.89 -6.40 2.31
N TYR A 261 -1.58 -5.48 1.41
CA TYR A 261 -2.47 -4.43 0.98
C TYR A 261 -2.95 -4.71 -0.45
N PHE A 262 -4.27 -4.83 -0.65
CA PHE A 262 -4.87 -5.35 -1.88
C PHE A 262 -4.38 -4.64 -3.16
N ASN A 263 -4.26 -3.32 -3.18
CA ASN A 263 -3.84 -2.60 -4.38
C ASN A 263 -2.38 -2.84 -4.80
N PHE A 264 -1.57 -3.43 -3.91
CA PHE A 264 -0.17 -3.78 -4.18
C PHE A 264 0.05 -5.29 -4.31
N MET A 265 -1.02 -6.09 -4.31
CA MET A 265 -0.88 -7.54 -4.46
C MET A 265 -0.36 -7.90 -5.85
N PRO A 266 0.65 -8.77 -5.95
CA PRO A 266 1.08 -9.34 -7.21
C PRO A 266 -0.08 -10.07 -7.89
N ARG A 267 -0.06 -10.11 -9.22
CA ARG A 267 -1.09 -10.82 -9.99
C ARG A 267 -1.14 -12.29 -9.58
N ARG A 268 -2.35 -12.85 -9.42
CA ARG A 268 -2.65 -14.27 -9.13
C ARG A 268 -2.33 -14.75 -7.72
N THR A 269 -2.14 -13.86 -6.76
CA THR A 269 -2.17 -14.24 -5.34
C THR A 269 -3.61 -14.23 -4.83
N GLY A 270 -3.93 -15.15 -3.92
CA GLY A 270 -5.22 -15.17 -3.23
C GLY A 270 -5.40 -13.92 -2.36
N ARG A 271 -6.65 -13.56 -2.07
CA ARG A 271 -6.99 -12.35 -1.29
C ARG A 271 -6.96 -12.56 0.23
N GLU A 272 -6.65 -13.76 0.69
CA GLU A 272 -6.77 -14.17 2.08
C GLU A 272 -5.89 -13.37 3.03
N THR A 273 -4.76 -12.87 2.51
CA THR A 273 -3.83 -12.04 3.29
C THR A 273 -4.25 -10.57 3.36
N ALA A 274 -5.10 -10.12 2.44
CA ALA A 274 -5.54 -8.71 2.37
C ALA A 274 -6.83 -8.43 3.13
N TYR A 275 -7.66 -9.45 3.37
CA TYR A 275 -8.96 -9.29 4.02
C TYR A 275 -9.13 -10.24 5.21
N GLY A 276 -10.00 -9.90 6.14
CA GLY A 276 -10.44 -10.82 7.19
C GLY A 276 -11.35 -11.92 6.63
N GLN A 277 -11.44 -13.05 7.32
CA GLN A 277 -12.23 -14.22 6.88
C GLN A 277 -13.71 -13.89 6.61
N GLU A 278 -14.34 -13.04 7.42
CA GLU A 278 -15.73 -12.62 7.24
C GLU A 278 -15.91 -11.85 5.92
N ALA A 279 -15.01 -10.91 5.61
CA ALA A 279 -15.05 -10.15 4.37
C ALA A 279 -14.81 -11.05 3.15
N ILE A 280 -13.88 -12.01 3.22
CA ILE A 280 -13.65 -13.00 2.17
C ILE A 280 -14.89 -13.83 1.89
N ALA A 281 -15.53 -14.37 2.94
CA ALA A 281 -16.74 -15.18 2.80
C ALA A 281 -17.87 -14.37 2.12
N ARG A 282 -18.11 -13.14 2.60
CA ARG A 282 -19.12 -12.26 2.03
C ARG A 282 -18.84 -11.85 0.59
N LEU A 283 -17.57 -11.55 0.25
CA LEU A 283 -17.16 -11.28 -1.12
C LEU A 283 -17.38 -12.50 -2.02
N ALA A 284 -17.03 -13.71 -1.56
CA ALA A 284 -17.23 -14.94 -2.32
C ALA A 284 -18.72 -15.19 -2.62
N ASP A 285 -19.60 -15.01 -1.62
CA ASP A 285 -21.06 -15.15 -1.81
C ASP A 285 -21.61 -14.15 -2.82
N LEU A 286 -21.12 -12.90 -2.77
CA LEU A 286 -21.51 -11.86 -3.72
C LEU A 286 -21.03 -12.14 -5.15
N TYR A 287 -19.81 -12.64 -5.33
CA TYR A 287 -19.31 -13.04 -6.65
C TYR A 287 -20.17 -14.12 -7.27
N GLU A 288 -20.48 -15.18 -6.51
CA GLU A 288 -21.34 -16.26 -6.99
C GLU A 288 -22.75 -15.78 -7.34
N ALA A 289 -23.28 -14.81 -6.58
CA ALA A 289 -24.60 -14.24 -6.84
C ALA A 289 -24.64 -13.30 -8.06
N VAL A 290 -23.57 -12.53 -8.29
CA VAL A 290 -23.51 -11.50 -9.35
C VAL A 290 -23.01 -12.08 -10.67
N ASP A 291 -22.05 -13.01 -10.63
CA ASP A 291 -21.43 -13.64 -11.81
C ASP A 291 -21.39 -15.17 -11.69
N PRO A 292 -22.55 -15.84 -11.67
CA PRO A 292 -22.62 -17.29 -11.53
C PRO A 292 -21.98 -18.06 -12.71
N GLU A 293 -21.84 -17.43 -13.86
CA GLU A 293 -21.22 -18.01 -15.07
C GLU A 293 -19.73 -17.74 -15.18
N GLY A 294 -19.16 -16.90 -14.31
CA GLY A 294 -17.74 -16.56 -14.31
C GLY A 294 -17.30 -15.79 -15.56
N LEU A 295 -18.13 -14.86 -16.02
CA LEU A 295 -17.86 -14.05 -17.22
C LEU A 295 -16.76 -13.01 -17.02
N ILE A 296 -16.54 -12.57 -15.76
CA ILE A 296 -15.51 -11.60 -15.41
C ILE A 296 -14.32 -12.34 -14.80
N ASP A 297 -13.18 -12.29 -15.48
CA ASP A 297 -11.92 -12.81 -14.94
C ASP A 297 -11.43 -11.95 -13.76
N HIS A 298 -11.03 -12.64 -12.69
CA HIS A 298 -10.49 -12.03 -11.49
C HIS A 298 -8.98 -12.24 -11.42
N PRO A 299 -8.17 -11.18 -11.43
CA PRO A 299 -6.72 -11.32 -11.26
C PRO A 299 -6.34 -11.90 -9.89
N HIS A 300 -7.23 -11.79 -8.90
CA HIS A 300 -7.06 -12.31 -7.54
C HIS A 300 -8.31 -13.13 -7.17
N PRO A 301 -8.33 -14.44 -7.43
CA PRO A 301 -9.48 -15.28 -7.13
C PRO A 301 -9.74 -15.33 -5.61
N ILE A 302 -11.01 -15.41 -5.24
CA ILE A 302 -11.45 -15.71 -3.88
C ILE A 302 -11.75 -17.20 -3.82
N SER A 303 -11.04 -17.95 -2.95
CA SER A 303 -11.35 -19.34 -2.68
C SER A 303 -12.17 -19.47 -1.40
N ARG A 304 -13.31 -20.16 -1.46
CA ARG A 304 -14.07 -20.59 -0.26
C ARG A 304 -13.31 -21.64 0.57
N THR A 305 -12.30 -22.28 -0.01
CA THR A 305 -11.59 -23.43 0.59
C THR A 305 -10.30 -23.05 1.32
N ALA A 306 -10.05 -21.79 1.62
CA ALA A 306 -8.99 -21.41 2.55
C ALA A 306 -9.41 -21.71 4.02
N SER A 307 -10.03 -22.87 4.26
CA SER A 307 -10.15 -23.44 5.60
C SER A 307 -9.01 -24.41 5.79
N VAL A 308 -8.09 -24.05 6.70
CA VAL A 308 -7.02 -24.91 7.23
C VAL A 308 -5.99 -25.33 6.18
N ALA A 309 -4.87 -24.62 6.22
CA ALA A 309 -3.64 -25.00 5.53
C ALA A 309 -3.42 -26.51 5.60
N ASP A 310 -3.14 -27.05 4.45
CA ASP A 310 -2.69 -28.40 4.29
C ASP A 310 -1.34 -28.59 5.04
N GLU A 311 -1.42 -28.91 6.34
CA GLU A 311 -0.29 -29.36 7.15
C GLU A 311 0.35 -30.65 6.58
N THR A 312 -0.30 -31.26 5.59
CA THR A 312 0.19 -32.47 4.91
C THR A 312 1.31 -32.21 3.91
N ALA A 313 1.40 -31.02 3.33
CA ALA A 313 2.47 -30.71 2.36
C ALA A 313 3.85 -30.57 3.05
N THR A 314 3.89 -30.05 4.27
CA THR A 314 5.15 -29.88 5.02
C THR A 314 5.70 -31.23 5.51
N THR A 315 4.85 -32.22 5.78
CA THR A 315 5.25 -33.54 6.23
C THR A 315 5.84 -34.40 5.09
N GLN A 316 5.42 -34.19 3.84
CA GLN A 316 5.98 -34.93 2.68
C GLN A 316 7.36 -34.44 2.26
N VAL A 317 7.68 -33.16 2.43
CA VAL A 317 9.02 -32.60 2.12
C VAL A 317 10.07 -33.09 3.12
N LEU A 318 9.70 -33.26 4.40
CA LEU A 318 10.61 -33.79 5.42
C LEU A 318 10.87 -35.30 5.28
N ALA A 319 9.96 -36.05 4.66
CA ALA A 319 10.14 -37.47 4.40
C ALA A 319 11.10 -37.77 3.22
N ILE A 320 11.31 -36.80 2.32
CA ILE A 320 12.23 -36.95 1.16
C ILE A 320 13.69 -36.62 1.53
N LEU A 321 13.91 -35.89 2.65
CA LEU A 321 15.25 -35.50 3.10
C LEU A 321 15.89 -36.49 4.09
N HIS A 322 15.18 -37.59 4.49
CA HIS A 322 15.67 -38.62 5.42
C HIS A 322 15.51 -40.04 4.89
N GLY A 323 15.41 -40.22 3.57
CA GLY A 323 15.45 -41.52 2.88
C GLY A 323 16.72 -41.73 2.08
#